data_d2394481e3f89a301403383310fd4575
#
_entry.id   d2394481e3f89a301403383310fd4575
#
_cell.length_a   1.000
_cell.length_b   1.000
_cell.length_c   1.000
_cell.angle_alpha   90.00
_cell.angle_beta   90.00
_cell.angle_gamma   90.00
#
_symmetry.space_group_name_H-M   'P 1'
#
loop_
_entity.id
_entity.type
_entity.pdbx_description
1 polymer ?
#
loop_
_entity_poly.entity_id
_entity_poly.type
_entity_poly.pdbx_seq_one_letter_code
_entity_poly.pdbx_strand_id
1 'polypeptide(L)' 'MIAATEARKITEESRSKLQKTIDEIDYYIDDAIYEGKHSVMIDGFISKETAETLKEYGYVVMESDTHFQVIW' A
#
# COMPACT_ATOMS: atom_id res chain seq x y z
N MET A 1 19.63 -18.21 -16.10
CA MET A 1 19.28 -16.83 -16.41
C MET A 1 17.85 -16.77 -16.91
N ILE A 2 17.04 -15.84 -16.41
CA ILE A 2 15.65 -15.68 -16.82
C ILE A 2 15.62 -14.96 -18.19
N ALA A 3 14.75 -15.42 -19.09
CA ALA A 3 14.56 -14.74 -20.38
C ALA A 3 13.92 -13.36 -20.16
N ALA A 4 14.23 -12.41 -21.04
CA ALA A 4 13.72 -11.04 -20.93
C ALA A 4 12.18 -10.98 -20.92
N THR A 5 11.52 -11.85 -21.69
CA THR A 5 10.05 -11.94 -21.70
C THR A 5 9.48 -12.36 -20.35
N GLU A 6 10.12 -13.30 -19.66
CA GLU A 6 9.71 -13.75 -18.33
C GLU A 6 9.99 -12.65 -17.29
N ALA A 7 11.14 -11.98 -17.39
CA ALA A 7 11.46 -10.88 -16.50
C ALA A 7 10.44 -9.74 -16.61
N ARG A 8 9.99 -9.40 -17.82
CA ARG A 8 8.93 -8.41 -18.04
C ARG A 8 7.61 -8.85 -17.40
N LYS A 9 7.24 -10.10 -17.61
CA LYS A 9 6.00 -10.65 -17.04
C LYS A 9 5.99 -10.58 -15.53
N ILE A 10 7.09 -10.96 -14.88
CA ILE A 10 7.24 -10.90 -13.42
C ILE A 10 7.15 -9.45 -12.95
N THR A 11 7.77 -8.52 -13.64
CA THR A 11 7.74 -7.10 -13.33
C THR A 11 6.31 -6.56 -13.42
N GLU A 12 5.58 -6.90 -14.48
CA GLU A 12 4.20 -6.47 -14.67
C GLU A 12 3.28 -7.04 -13.59
N GLU A 13 3.44 -8.32 -13.24
CA GLU A 13 2.68 -8.95 -12.16
C GLU A 13 2.95 -8.28 -10.82
N SER A 14 4.19 -7.95 -10.52
CA SER A 14 4.57 -7.25 -9.30
C SER A 14 3.96 -5.84 -9.24
N ARG A 15 3.96 -5.12 -10.35
CA ARG A 15 3.31 -3.79 -10.45
C ARG A 15 1.81 -3.89 -10.24
N SER A 16 1.17 -4.91 -10.83
CA SER A 16 -0.27 -5.12 -10.66
C SER A 16 -0.63 -5.40 -9.20
N LYS A 17 0.18 -6.19 -8.50
CA LYS A 17 -0.03 -6.46 -7.07
C LYS A 17 0.14 -5.21 -6.22
N LEU A 18 1.16 -4.41 -6.50
CA LEU A 18 1.40 -3.16 -5.78
C LEU A 18 0.25 -2.18 -6.00
N GLN A 19 -0.19 -2.01 -7.24
CA GLN A 19 -1.30 -1.13 -7.58
C GLN A 19 -2.60 -1.57 -6.90
N LYS A 20 -2.88 -2.86 -6.89
CA LYS A 20 -4.05 -3.42 -6.22
C LYS A 20 -4.02 -3.14 -4.72
N THR A 21 -2.87 -3.30 -4.08
CA THR A 21 -2.69 -3.01 -2.66
C THR A 21 -2.90 -1.52 -2.38
N ILE A 22 -2.34 -0.66 -3.21
CA ILE A 22 -2.53 0.79 -3.10
C ILE A 22 -4.02 1.15 -3.24
N ASP A 23 -4.73 0.57 -4.21
CA ASP A 23 -6.14 0.82 -4.43
C ASP A 23 -6.98 0.40 -3.21
N GLU A 24 -6.67 -0.72 -2.58
CA GLU A 24 -7.33 -1.17 -1.37
C GLU A 24 -7.10 -0.20 -0.20
N ILE A 25 -5.88 0.29 -0.03
CA ILE A 25 -5.55 1.27 1.00
C ILE A 25 -6.26 2.59 0.73
N ASP A 26 -6.30 3.05 -0.52
CA ASP A 26 -7.04 4.25 -0.92
C ASP A 26 -8.52 4.14 -0.55
N TYR A 27 -9.12 2.98 -0.74
CA TYR A 27 -10.50 2.73 -0.34
C TYR A 27 -10.69 2.98 1.16
N TYR A 28 -9.81 2.45 1.99
CA TYR A 28 -9.89 2.66 3.45
C TYR A 28 -9.65 4.12 3.82
N ILE A 29 -8.73 4.79 3.14
CA ILE A 29 -8.46 6.22 3.37
C ILE A 29 -9.70 7.05 3.02
N ASP A 30 -10.30 6.82 1.86
CA ASP A 30 -11.50 7.54 1.42
C ASP A 30 -12.65 7.35 2.39
N ASP A 31 -12.86 6.14 2.89
CA ASP A 31 -13.88 5.84 3.88
C ASP A 31 -13.64 6.61 5.19
N ALA A 32 -12.39 6.65 5.65
CA ALA A 32 -12.01 7.38 6.85
C ALA A 32 -12.18 8.91 6.67
N ILE A 33 -11.84 9.44 5.50
CA ILE A 33 -12.04 10.85 5.16
C ILE A 33 -13.53 11.19 5.22
N TYR A 34 -14.36 10.34 4.64
CA TYR A 34 -15.82 10.52 4.65
C TYR A 34 -16.37 10.56 6.09
N GLU A 35 -15.79 9.80 7.00
CA GLU A 35 -16.16 9.80 8.42
C GLU A 35 -15.52 10.96 9.21
N GLY A 36 -14.70 11.80 8.59
CA GLY A 36 -14.03 12.92 9.24
C GLY A 36 -12.80 12.53 10.05
N LYS A 37 -12.21 11.39 9.76
CA LYS A 37 -11.00 10.90 10.45
C LYS A 37 -9.73 11.34 9.74
N HIS A 38 -8.62 11.39 10.46
CA HIS A 38 -7.29 11.71 9.94
C HIS A 38 -6.36 10.50 9.90
N SER A 39 -6.88 9.32 10.19
CA SER A 39 -6.10 8.09 10.19
C SER A 39 -6.99 6.90 9.94
N VAL A 40 -6.39 5.80 9.50
CA VAL A 40 -7.07 4.52 9.34
C VAL A 40 -6.16 3.40 9.81
N MET A 41 -6.73 2.44 10.53
CA MET A 41 -6.02 1.24 10.99
C MET A 41 -6.43 0.06 10.11
N ILE A 42 -5.44 -0.64 9.59
CA ILE A 42 -5.66 -1.78 8.67
C ILE A 42 -4.98 -3.00 9.25
N ASP A 43 -5.71 -4.09 9.42
CA ASP A 43 -5.16 -5.35 9.92
C ASP A 43 -4.24 -5.98 8.87
N GLY A 44 -3.12 -6.53 9.33
CA GLY A 44 -2.16 -7.20 8.49
C GLY A 44 -0.83 -6.45 8.39
N PHE A 45 -0.05 -6.83 7.40
CA PHE A 45 1.28 -6.26 7.18
C PHE A 45 1.32 -5.45 5.89
N ILE A 46 2.13 -4.40 5.90
CA ILE A 46 2.36 -3.58 4.72
C ILE A 46 3.77 -3.87 4.18
N SER A 47 3.90 -4.00 2.87
CA SER A 47 5.21 -4.17 2.25
C SER A 47 5.99 -2.85 2.30
N LYS A 48 7.31 -2.97 2.23
CA LYS A 48 8.20 -1.80 2.24
C LYS A 48 7.89 -0.86 1.05
N GLU A 49 7.67 -1.43 -0.12
CA GLU A 49 7.35 -0.67 -1.33
C GLU A 49 6.04 0.11 -1.19
N THR A 50 5.03 -0.51 -0.63
CA THR A 50 3.74 0.14 -0.38
C THR A 50 3.90 1.27 0.64
N ALA A 51 4.62 1.03 1.73
CA ALA A 51 4.88 2.03 2.75
C ALA A 51 5.65 3.23 2.18
N GLU A 52 6.66 2.99 1.36
CA GLU A 52 7.43 4.05 0.70
C GLU A 52 6.56 4.85 -0.26
N THR A 53 5.68 4.20 -1.02
CA THR A 53 4.75 4.87 -1.93
C THR A 53 3.82 5.81 -1.15
N LEU A 54 3.27 5.35 -0.05
CA LEU A 54 2.40 6.18 0.80
C LEU A 54 3.15 7.37 1.38
N LYS A 55 4.39 7.17 1.81
CA LYS A 55 5.24 8.27 2.31
C LYS A 55 5.52 9.32 1.24
N GLU A 56 5.70 8.91 -0.01
CA GLU A 56 5.88 9.83 -1.13
C GLU A 56 4.67 10.72 -1.35
N TYR A 57 3.47 10.22 -1.05
CA TYR A 57 2.23 11.00 -1.11
C TYR A 57 2.00 11.86 0.14
N GLY A 58 2.90 11.81 1.11
CA GLY A 58 2.81 12.61 2.32
C GLY A 58 2.14 11.93 3.50
N TYR A 59 1.79 10.66 3.40
CA TYR A 59 1.20 9.91 4.50
C TYR A 59 2.26 9.44 5.50
N VAL A 60 1.87 9.31 6.75
CA VAL A 60 2.69 8.69 7.79
C VAL A 60 2.20 7.26 7.99
N VAL A 61 3.11 6.30 7.99
CA VAL A 61 2.78 4.89 8.18
C VAL A 61 3.42 4.41 9.47
N MET A 62 2.60 3.88 10.37
CA MET A 62 3.05 3.29 11.62
C MET A 62 2.72 1.80 11.61
N GLU A 63 3.73 0.96 11.79
CA GLU A 63 3.58 -0.49 11.78
C GLU A 63 3.55 -1.04 13.19
N SER A 64 2.73 -2.07 13.39
CA SER A 64 2.62 -2.82 14.64
C SER A 64 2.73 -4.32 14.34
N ASP A 65 2.69 -5.16 15.36
CA ASP A 65 2.87 -6.61 15.21
C ASP A 65 1.74 -7.27 14.40
N THR A 66 0.55 -6.72 14.43
CA THR A 66 -0.65 -7.33 13.81
C THR A 66 -1.37 -6.40 12.84
N HIS A 67 -1.00 -5.14 12.79
CA HIS A 67 -1.68 -4.14 11.96
C HIS A 67 -0.74 -3.00 11.59
N PHE A 68 -1.20 -2.12 10.72
CA PHE A 68 -0.51 -0.86 10.44
C PHE A 68 -1.53 0.27 10.38
N GLN A 69 -1.06 1.48 10.64
CA GLN A 69 -1.88 2.68 10.65
C GLN A 69 -1.35 3.67 9.61
N VAL A 70 -2.25 4.24 8.82
CA VAL A 70 -1.94 5.29 7.86
C VAL A 70 -2.54 6.59 8.37
N ILE A 71 -1.73 7.63 8.49
CA ILE A 71 -2.10 8.91 9.10
C ILE A 71 -1.84 10.05 8.12
N TRP A 72 -2.74 11.01 8.08
CA TRP A 72 -2.59 12.22 7.25
C TRP A 72 -2.97 13.53 7.93
#